data_f99fb82891c51cfd38435121bf898964
#
_entry.id   f99fb82891c51cfd38435121bf898964
#
_cell.length_a   1.000
_cell.length_b   1.000
_cell.length_c   1.000
_cell.angle_alpha   90.00
_cell.angle_beta   90.00
_cell.angle_gamma   90.00
#
_symmetry.space_group_name_H-M   'P 1'
#
loop_
_entity.id
_entity.type
_entity.pdbx_description
1 polymer ?
#
loop_
_entity_poly.entity_id
_entity_poly.type
_entity_poly.pdbx_seq_one_letter_code
_entity_poly.pdbx_strand_id
1 'polypeptide(L)'
;MSPAEEAAELLGTFGVASSGDLVSYSPIDGAEIGRVATGDPAEAAARAQQAFLKWRTVPAPRRGELVRLLGEELRAAKEPLARLVTLESGKIVQEGLGEVQEMIDICDFAVGLSRQLYGLSISSERANHRMMEQWHPLGPVLVISAFNFPVAVWAWNAALALVCGDAVIWKPSEKTPLTAEAVMALVRRARERFGDAPESLVQLVQGGRDIGEALVDDRRISLVSATGSTAMGRIVGPRVAQRFGRVLLELGGNNAMIVAPSADLELASRAILFSAAGTAGQRCTTLRRLIVHERVADNLVARLRGLFAQVKIGDPREPGTLIGPLIDEAAWDSMKAVLGDAIERVEAVAGGFYVRPAIVGVDGQAGSVLKETFAPILYVLRYRDLDEAIALNNAVPQGLSSSIFTTDLREAERFMSAAGSDCGIANVNIGPSGAEIGGAFGGEKETGGGRESGSDSWRAYMRRQTNTINYGSDLPLAQGIRFDVAP
;
A
#
# COMPACT_ATOMS: atom_id res chain seq x y z
N MET A 1 -10.73 30.09 -0.58
CA MET A 1 -11.20 29.12 -1.59
C MET A 1 -11.75 27.91 -0.85
N SER A 2 -12.98 27.52 -1.15
CA SER A 2 -13.57 26.29 -0.61
C SER A 2 -12.89 25.06 -1.18
N PRO A 3 -12.98 23.87 -0.53
CA PRO A 3 -12.48 22.61 -1.10
C PRO A 3 -13.04 22.31 -2.49
N ALA A 4 -14.31 22.61 -2.75
CA ALA A 4 -14.94 22.41 -4.04
C ALA A 4 -14.39 23.33 -5.15
N GLU A 5 -14.18 24.61 -4.85
CA GLU A 5 -13.57 25.56 -5.80
C GLU A 5 -12.14 25.16 -6.15
N GLU A 6 -11.34 24.76 -5.14
CA GLU A 6 -9.98 24.31 -5.33
C GLU A 6 -9.90 23.02 -6.13
N ALA A 7 -10.77 22.04 -5.85
CA ALA A 7 -10.85 20.79 -6.61
C ALA A 7 -11.17 21.04 -8.08
N ALA A 8 -12.14 21.94 -8.38
CA ALA A 8 -12.50 22.29 -9.74
C ALA A 8 -11.33 22.95 -10.51
N GLU A 9 -10.57 23.85 -9.86
CA GLU A 9 -9.38 24.47 -10.45
C GLU A 9 -8.31 23.40 -10.74
N LEU A 10 -8.02 22.53 -9.76
CA LEU A 10 -7.01 21.48 -9.90
C LEU A 10 -7.38 20.50 -11.01
N LEU A 11 -8.63 20.02 -11.07
CA LEU A 11 -9.10 19.14 -12.14
C LEU A 11 -8.97 19.81 -13.52
N GLY A 12 -9.21 21.13 -13.60
CA GLY A 12 -8.97 21.90 -14.81
C GLY A 12 -7.52 21.86 -15.28
N THR A 13 -6.54 21.88 -14.38
CA THR A 13 -5.09 21.78 -14.72
C THR A 13 -4.74 20.42 -15.35
N PHE A 14 -5.46 19.37 -14.97
CA PHE A 14 -5.30 18.02 -15.55
C PHE A 14 -6.11 17.83 -16.84
N GLY A 15 -7.04 18.74 -17.15
CA GLY A 15 -7.99 18.59 -18.26
C GLY A 15 -9.05 17.53 -17.96
N VAL A 16 -9.39 17.34 -16.70
CA VAL A 16 -10.40 16.38 -16.23
C VAL A 16 -11.73 17.10 -16.04
N ALA A 17 -12.77 16.60 -16.71
CA ALA A 17 -14.15 17.06 -16.50
C ALA A 17 -14.76 16.33 -15.31
N SER A 18 -15.42 17.08 -14.43
CA SER A 18 -16.17 16.50 -13.31
C SER A 18 -17.61 16.26 -13.71
N SER A 19 -17.95 15.01 -14.01
CA SER A 19 -19.33 14.61 -14.35
C SER A 19 -19.52 13.11 -14.15
N GLY A 20 -20.72 12.69 -13.74
CA GLY A 20 -21.05 11.28 -13.56
C GLY A 20 -21.94 11.03 -12.35
N ASP A 21 -22.08 9.75 -12.02
CA ASP A 21 -22.99 9.22 -11.00
C ASP A 21 -22.31 8.96 -9.64
N LEU A 22 -20.99 8.80 -9.62
CA LEU A 22 -20.21 8.63 -8.38
C LEU A 22 -19.73 9.99 -7.88
N VAL A 23 -20.14 10.35 -6.67
CA VAL A 23 -19.83 11.64 -6.04
C VAL A 23 -18.61 11.52 -5.16
N SER A 24 -17.69 12.48 -5.27
CA SER A 24 -16.57 12.66 -4.34
C SER A 24 -16.88 13.77 -3.33
N TYR A 25 -16.57 13.52 -2.08
CA TYR A 25 -16.74 14.47 -0.97
C TYR A 25 -15.38 14.77 -0.33
N SER A 26 -15.20 16.02 0.09
CA SER A 26 -14.02 16.36 0.89
C SER A 26 -14.25 16.06 2.36
N PRO A 27 -13.35 15.35 3.05
CA PRO A 27 -13.45 15.18 4.49
C PRO A 27 -13.18 16.47 5.28
N ILE A 28 -12.68 17.52 4.61
CA ILE A 28 -12.37 18.81 5.24
C ILE A 28 -13.65 19.47 5.77
N ASP A 29 -14.71 19.51 4.95
CA ASP A 29 -15.97 20.18 5.24
C ASP A 29 -17.23 19.35 4.89
N GLY A 30 -17.04 18.11 4.44
CA GLY A 30 -18.12 17.22 4.02
C GLY A 30 -18.79 17.62 2.69
N ALA A 31 -18.30 18.65 1.99
CA ALA A 31 -18.91 19.13 0.76
C ALA A 31 -18.57 18.23 -0.45
N GLU A 32 -19.47 18.18 -1.40
CA GLU A 32 -19.21 17.60 -2.72
C GLU A 32 -18.11 18.42 -3.42
N ILE A 33 -17.09 17.74 -3.94
CA ILE A 33 -15.96 18.35 -4.65
C ILE A 33 -15.85 17.92 -6.11
N GLY A 34 -16.67 16.98 -6.53
CA GLY A 34 -16.73 16.52 -7.92
C GLY A 34 -17.45 15.21 -8.10
N ARG A 35 -17.55 14.80 -9.35
CA ARG A 35 -18.21 13.56 -9.78
C ARG A 35 -17.40 12.86 -10.85
N VAL A 36 -17.52 11.54 -10.91
CA VAL A 36 -16.96 10.69 -11.98
C VAL A 36 -18.00 9.67 -12.46
N ALA A 37 -17.81 9.15 -13.65
CA ALA A 37 -18.67 8.11 -14.19
C ALA A 37 -18.20 6.72 -13.70
N THR A 38 -19.14 5.85 -13.35
CA THR A 38 -18.87 4.44 -13.11
C THR A 38 -18.43 3.72 -14.39
N GLY A 39 -17.50 2.76 -14.25
CA GLY A 39 -16.95 2.01 -15.38
C GLY A 39 -17.59 0.64 -15.57
N ASP A 40 -17.39 0.04 -16.76
CA ASP A 40 -17.80 -1.33 -17.07
C ASP A 40 -16.63 -2.29 -16.78
N PRO A 41 -16.74 -3.20 -15.78
CA PRO A 41 -15.68 -4.12 -15.40
C PRO A 41 -15.41 -5.18 -16.47
N ALA A 42 -16.45 -5.65 -17.20
CA ALA A 42 -16.31 -6.69 -18.21
C ALA A 42 -15.60 -6.16 -19.48
N GLU A 43 -15.95 -4.96 -19.91
CA GLU A 43 -15.27 -4.27 -21.01
C GLU A 43 -13.81 -4.00 -20.66
N ALA A 44 -13.55 -3.46 -19.47
CA ALA A 44 -12.18 -3.18 -19.02
C ALA A 44 -11.30 -4.43 -19.03
N ALA A 45 -11.79 -5.55 -18.51
CA ALA A 45 -11.05 -6.82 -18.51
C ALA A 45 -10.78 -7.34 -19.94
N ALA A 46 -11.75 -7.20 -20.85
CA ALA A 46 -11.57 -7.59 -22.25
C ALA A 46 -10.50 -6.75 -22.96
N ARG A 47 -10.56 -5.44 -22.76
CA ARG A 47 -9.60 -4.48 -23.36
C ARG A 47 -8.19 -4.64 -22.77
N ALA A 48 -8.07 -4.90 -21.45
CA ALA A 48 -6.79 -5.18 -20.80
C ALA A 48 -6.14 -6.46 -21.36
N GLN A 49 -6.92 -7.51 -21.59
CA GLN A 49 -6.42 -8.75 -22.21
C GLN A 49 -5.87 -8.50 -23.62
N GLN A 50 -6.53 -7.68 -24.43
CA GLN A 50 -6.03 -7.33 -25.77
C GLN A 50 -4.77 -6.47 -25.71
N ALA A 51 -4.69 -5.52 -24.79
CA ALA A 51 -3.51 -4.70 -24.55
C ALA A 51 -2.32 -5.56 -24.10
N PHE A 52 -2.54 -6.48 -23.16
CA PHE A 52 -1.53 -7.41 -22.68
C PHE A 52 -0.91 -8.24 -23.81
N LEU A 53 -1.73 -8.80 -24.71
CA LEU A 53 -1.22 -9.61 -25.83
C LEU A 53 -0.23 -8.86 -26.71
N LYS A 54 -0.36 -7.53 -26.82
CA LYS A 54 0.57 -6.66 -27.53
C LYS A 54 1.78 -6.29 -26.67
N TRP A 55 1.51 -5.85 -25.42
CA TRP A 55 2.54 -5.30 -24.53
C TRP A 55 3.57 -6.34 -24.06
N ARG A 56 3.14 -7.58 -23.83
CA ARG A 56 4.03 -8.68 -23.40
C ARG A 56 5.21 -8.98 -24.34
N THR A 57 5.13 -8.56 -25.59
CA THR A 57 6.18 -8.76 -26.59
C THR A 57 7.11 -7.56 -26.74
N VAL A 58 6.78 -6.42 -26.13
CA VAL A 58 7.63 -5.23 -26.12
C VAL A 58 8.84 -5.50 -25.22
N PRO A 59 10.08 -5.21 -25.65
CA PRO A 59 11.27 -5.42 -24.80
C PRO A 59 11.19 -4.66 -23.48
N ALA A 60 11.62 -5.28 -22.39
CA ALA A 60 11.50 -4.70 -21.04
C ALA A 60 12.11 -3.29 -20.92
N PRO A 61 13.30 -2.98 -21.46
CA PRO A 61 13.83 -1.61 -21.42
C PRO A 61 12.95 -0.58 -22.15
N ARG A 62 12.24 -0.99 -23.22
CA ARG A 62 11.29 -0.12 -23.92
C ARG A 62 10.04 0.09 -23.05
N ARG A 63 9.58 -0.95 -22.33
CA ARG A 63 8.49 -0.80 -21.34
C ARG A 63 8.89 0.16 -20.22
N GLY A 64 10.16 0.09 -19.76
CA GLY A 64 10.72 1.04 -18.80
C GLY A 64 10.68 2.49 -19.28
N GLU A 65 10.77 2.73 -20.59
CA GLU A 65 10.66 4.08 -21.14
C GLU A 65 9.26 4.69 -20.92
N LEU A 66 8.19 3.92 -21.06
CA LEU A 66 6.84 4.40 -20.71
C LEU A 66 6.75 4.80 -19.23
N VAL A 67 7.31 3.99 -18.33
CA VAL A 67 7.31 4.27 -16.89
C VAL A 67 8.18 5.51 -16.58
N ARG A 68 9.30 5.70 -17.28
CA ARG A 68 10.12 6.91 -17.15
C ARG A 68 9.34 8.17 -17.54
N LEU A 69 8.62 8.12 -18.66
CA LEU A 69 7.76 9.23 -19.11
C LEU A 69 6.64 9.52 -18.09
N LEU A 70 6.03 8.49 -17.52
CA LEU A 70 5.04 8.67 -16.45
C LEU A 70 5.67 9.36 -15.21
N GLY A 71 6.88 8.96 -14.81
CA GLY A 71 7.61 9.60 -13.73
C GLY A 71 7.89 11.08 -13.99
N GLU A 72 8.15 11.47 -15.23
CA GLU A 72 8.31 12.88 -15.62
C GLU A 72 7.01 13.68 -15.51
N GLU A 73 5.88 13.12 -15.97
CA GLU A 73 4.56 13.76 -15.83
C GLU A 73 4.18 13.93 -14.35
N LEU A 74 4.47 12.92 -13.51
CA LEU A 74 4.25 12.99 -12.05
C LEU A 74 5.11 14.06 -11.39
N ARG A 75 6.39 14.19 -11.76
CA ARG A 75 7.27 15.26 -11.26
C ARG A 75 6.75 16.65 -11.61
N ALA A 76 6.30 16.82 -12.84
CA ALA A 76 5.77 18.10 -13.32
C ALA A 76 4.45 18.47 -12.63
N ALA A 77 3.64 17.48 -12.26
CA ALA A 77 2.33 17.66 -11.64
C ALA A 77 2.31 17.41 -10.13
N LYS A 78 3.49 17.32 -9.47
CA LYS A 78 3.59 16.88 -8.07
C LYS A 78 2.72 17.70 -7.12
N GLU A 79 2.82 19.01 -7.19
CA GLU A 79 2.11 19.90 -6.28
C GLU A 79 0.58 19.90 -6.50
N PRO A 80 0.05 20.10 -7.72
CA PRO A 80 -1.40 20.04 -7.94
C PRO A 80 -2.01 18.68 -7.63
N LEU A 81 -1.31 17.57 -7.90
CA LEU A 81 -1.79 16.23 -7.55
C LEU A 81 -1.80 16.02 -6.02
N ALA A 82 -0.75 16.45 -5.31
CA ALA A 82 -0.67 16.37 -3.86
C ALA A 82 -1.79 17.17 -3.17
N ARG A 83 -2.13 18.35 -3.69
CA ARG A 83 -3.26 19.15 -3.18
C ARG A 83 -4.60 18.44 -3.41
N LEU A 84 -4.79 17.81 -4.57
CA LEU A 84 -6.00 17.03 -4.83
C LEU A 84 -6.11 15.81 -3.89
N VAL A 85 -4.99 15.12 -3.62
CA VAL A 85 -4.92 14.07 -2.58
C VAL A 85 -5.35 14.60 -1.22
N THR A 86 -4.88 15.79 -0.82
CA THR A 86 -5.28 16.43 0.44
C THR A 86 -6.79 16.70 0.48
N LEU A 87 -7.37 17.21 -0.60
CA LEU A 87 -8.80 17.52 -0.67
C LEU A 87 -9.70 16.28 -0.56
N GLU A 88 -9.30 15.15 -1.14
CA GLU A 88 -10.10 13.92 -1.13
C GLU A 88 -9.85 13.01 0.09
N SER A 89 -8.63 12.99 0.63
CA SER A 89 -8.27 12.09 1.72
C SER A 89 -8.21 12.73 3.10
N GLY A 90 -8.18 14.07 3.17
CA GLY A 90 -8.03 14.82 4.43
C GLY A 90 -6.63 14.81 5.03
N LYS A 91 -5.63 14.20 4.39
CA LYS A 91 -4.24 14.26 4.86
C LYS A 91 -3.62 15.63 4.58
N ILE A 92 -2.65 16.03 5.40
CA ILE A 92 -1.97 17.32 5.23
C ILE A 92 -1.19 17.38 3.91
N VAL A 93 -0.97 18.60 3.39
CA VAL A 93 -0.29 18.80 2.09
C VAL A 93 1.08 18.11 2.04
N GLN A 94 1.84 18.12 3.13
CA GLN A 94 3.15 17.44 3.19
C GLN A 94 3.05 15.93 3.01
N GLU A 95 1.99 15.32 3.53
CA GLU A 95 1.73 13.88 3.32
C GLU A 95 1.27 13.61 1.88
N GLY A 96 0.47 14.50 1.28
CA GLY A 96 0.12 14.45 -0.14
C GLY A 96 1.35 14.56 -1.06
N LEU A 97 2.26 15.51 -0.76
CA LEU A 97 3.54 15.65 -1.49
C LEU A 97 4.43 14.42 -1.35
N GLY A 98 4.48 13.82 -0.14
CA GLY A 98 5.19 12.57 0.12
C GLY A 98 4.61 11.41 -0.71
N GLU A 99 3.31 11.29 -0.77
CA GLU A 99 2.63 10.24 -1.52
C GLU A 99 2.91 10.32 -3.04
N VAL A 100 2.87 11.53 -3.62
CA VAL A 100 3.26 11.71 -5.03
C VAL A 100 4.76 11.47 -5.24
N GLN A 101 5.61 11.78 -4.24
CA GLN A 101 7.03 11.44 -4.31
C GLN A 101 7.24 9.92 -4.39
N GLU A 102 6.51 9.14 -3.62
CA GLU A 102 6.57 7.67 -3.68
C GLU A 102 6.18 7.13 -5.06
N MET A 103 5.21 7.77 -5.75
CA MET A 103 4.89 7.43 -7.14
C MET A 103 6.07 7.67 -8.09
N ILE A 104 6.78 8.78 -7.88
CA ILE A 104 7.96 9.13 -8.69
C ILE A 104 9.09 8.13 -8.43
N ASP A 105 9.36 7.84 -7.16
CA ASP A 105 10.47 6.98 -6.74
C ASP A 105 10.29 5.54 -7.23
N ILE A 106 9.05 5.00 -7.20
CA ILE A 106 8.79 3.67 -7.76
C ILE A 106 8.92 3.64 -9.29
N CYS A 107 8.60 4.74 -9.99
CA CYS A 107 8.86 4.84 -11.42
C CYS A 107 10.37 4.75 -11.69
N ASP A 108 11.20 5.47 -10.94
CA ASP A 108 12.66 5.42 -11.08
C ASP A 108 13.22 4.02 -10.79
N PHE A 109 12.73 3.37 -9.73
CA PHE A 109 13.07 1.99 -9.38
C PHE A 109 12.72 1.03 -10.53
N ALA A 110 11.49 1.10 -11.05
CA ALA A 110 11.01 0.23 -12.13
C ALA A 110 11.77 0.44 -13.45
N VAL A 111 12.21 1.66 -13.76
CA VAL A 111 13.07 1.95 -14.90
C VAL A 111 14.40 1.18 -14.79
N GLY A 112 15.05 1.23 -13.63
CA GLY A 112 16.24 0.43 -13.35
C GLY A 112 15.98 -1.07 -13.45
N LEU A 113 14.88 -1.53 -12.87
CA LEU A 113 14.43 -2.92 -12.88
C LEU A 113 14.19 -3.45 -14.30
N SER A 114 13.78 -2.61 -15.25
CA SER A 114 13.54 -3.03 -16.65
C SER A 114 14.73 -3.75 -17.31
N ARG A 115 15.93 -3.59 -16.75
CA ARG A 115 17.17 -4.25 -17.21
C ARG A 115 17.66 -5.34 -16.24
N GLN A 116 16.88 -5.67 -15.22
CA GLN A 116 17.27 -6.55 -14.11
C GLN A 116 16.24 -7.67 -13.83
N LEU A 117 15.40 -8.00 -14.80
CA LEU A 117 14.44 -9.11 -14.71
C LEU A 117 15.17 -10.45 -14.97
N TYR A 118 16.14 -10.76 -14.12
CA TYR A 118 17.03 -11.91 -14.32
C TYR A 118 16.35 -13.23 -14.03
N GLY A 119 16.69 -14.25 -14.89
CA GLY A 119 16.50 -15.65 -14.59
C GLY A 119 17.80 -16.32 -14.14
N LEU A 120 17.76 -17.64 -13.97
CA LEU A 120 18.89 -18.44 -13.56
C LEU A 120 19.40 -19.29 -14.72
N SER A 121 20.73 -19.47 -14.80
CA SER A 121 21.34 -20.56 -15.57
C SER A 121 21.73 -21.64 -14.57
N ILE A 122 21.27 -22.88 -14.81
CA ILE A 122 21.33 -24.00 -13.87
C ILE A 122 22.05 -25.17 -14.53
N SER A 123 22.94 -25.84 -13.79
CA SER A 123 23.60 -27.06 -14.27
C SER A 123 22.60 -28.19 -14.47
N SER A 124 22.68 -28.87 -15.63
CA SER A 124 21.88 -30.04 -15.92
C SER A 124 22.52 -31.31 -15.36
N GLU A 125 21.70 -32.26 -14.93
CA GLU A 125 22.13 -33.64 -14.57
C GLU A 125 22.45 -34.49 -15.81
N ARG A 126 22.08 -34.01 -17.01
CA ARG A 126 22.29 -34.73 -18.27
C ARG A 126 23.39 -34.09 -19.08
N ALA A 127 24.26 -34.93 -19.68
CA ALA A 127 25.27 -34.46 -20.64
C ALA A 127 24.59 -33.80 -21.85
N ASN A 128 25.20 -32.78 -22.39
CA ASN A 128 24.70 -32.02 -23.55
C ASN A 128 23.34 -31.34 -23.35
N HIS A 129 23.00 -31.02 -22.10
CA HIS A 129 21.78 -30.28 -21.75
C HIS A 129 22.12 -28.98 -21.01
N ARG A 130 21.26 -27.99 -21.19
CA ARG A 130 21.29 -26.73 -20.47
C ARG A 130 19.94 -26.44 -19.85
N MET A 131 19.93 -26.12 -18.56
CA MET A 131 18.73 -25.68 -17.82
C MET A 131 18.79 -24.18 -17.55
N MET A 132 17.63 -23.55 -17.57
CA MET A 132 17.47 -22.17 -17.14
C MET A 132 16.07 -21.93 -16.56
N GLU A 133 15.96 -20.91 -15.74
CA GLU A 133 14.68 -20.34 -15.35
C GLU A 133 14.55 -18.94 -15.96
N GLN A 134 13.38 -18.65 -16.51
CA GLN A 134 13.08 -17.35 -17.12
C GLN A 134 11.78 -16.80 -16.51
N TRP A 135 11.68 -15.48 -16.50
CA TRP A 135 10.50 -14.76 -16.07
C TRP A 135 9.80 -14.18 -17.29
N HIS A 136 8.48 -14.38 -17.36
CA HIS A 136 7.62 -13.90 -18.42
C HIS A 136 6.47 -13.07 -17.85
N PRO A 137 5.93 -12.10 -18.61
CA PRO A 137 4.72 -11.38 -18.23
C PRO A 137 3.61 -12.32 -17.79
N LEU A 138 2.84 -11.91 -16.78
CA LEU A 138 1.83 -12.76 -16.15
C LEU A 138 0.48 -12.65 -16.86
N GLY A 139 0.00 -11.43 -17.10
CA GLY A 139 -1.34 -11.16 -17.64
C GLY A 139 -1.90 -9.82 -17.14
N PRO A 140 -3.18 -9.53 -17.38
CA PRO A 140 -3.83 -8.38 -16.78
C PRO A 140 -3.78 -8.42 -15.26
N VAL A 141 -3.42 -7.29 -14.63
CA VAL A 141 -3.32 -7.09 -13.18
C VAL A 141 -4.42 -6.13 -12.74
N LEU A 142 -5.22 -6.54 -11.77
CA LEU A 142 -6.16 -5.67 -11.08
C LEU A 142 -5.49 -5.08 -9.85
N VAL A 143 -5.51 -3.75 -9.73
CA VAL A 143 -5.08 -3.03 -8.54
C VAL A 143 -6.32 -2.40 -7.88
N ILE A 144 -6.65 -2.83 -6.67
CA ILE A 144 -7.68 -2.24 -5.81
C ILE A 144 -6.95 -1.43 -4.75
N SER A 145 -7.09 -0.10 -4.76
CA SER A 145 -6.45 0.79 -3.80
C SER A 145 -7.44 1.38 -2.80
N ALA A 146 -6.92 1.72 -1.60
CA ALA A 146 -7.70 2.28 -0.51
C ALA A 146 -7.61 3.82 -0.49
N PHE A 147 -8.53 4.46 0.21
CA PHE A 147 -8.67 5.92 0.26
C PHE A 147 -7.49 6.65 0.92
N ASN A 148 -6.80 5.99 1.84
CA ASN A 148 -5.77 6.61 2.68
C ASN A 148 -4.42 6.80 1.97
N PHE A 149 -4.16 6.01 0.91
CA PHE A 149 -3.06 6.19 -0.04
C PHE A 149 -3.62 6.05 -1.46
N PRO A 150 -4.39 7.05 -1.91
CA PRO A 150 -5.19 6.93 -3.13
C PRO A 150 -4.36 6.74 -4.40
N VAL A 151 -3.11 7.19 -4.42
CA VAL A 151 -2.29 7.19 -5.64
C VAL A 151 -0.97 6.40 -5.52
N ALA A 152 -0.29 6.41 -4.35
CA ALA A 152 1.01 5.75 -4.21
C ALA A 152 0.92 4.24 -4.38
N VAL A 153 -0.03 3.57 -3.69
CA VAL A 153 -0.19 2.12 -3.75
C VAL A 153 -0.50 1.64 -5.16
N TRP A 154 -1.32 2.39 -5.90
CA TRP A 154 -1.51 2.09 -7.32
C TRP A 154 -0.19 2.16 -8.10
N ALA A 155 0.60 3.21 -7.89
CA ALA A 155 1.86 3.39 -8.60
C ALA A 155 2.87 2.28 -8.28
N TRP A 156 2.96 1.83 -7.02
CA TRP A 156 3.82 0.71 -6.63
C TRP A 156 3.53 -0.54 -7.45
N ASN A 157 2.25 -0.84 -7.63
CA ASN A 157 1.79 -1.97 -8.44
C ASN A 157 1.95 -1.72 -9.94
N ALA A 158 1.47 -0.57 -10.43
CA ALA A 158 1.40 -0.28 -11.86
C ALA A 158 2.78 -0.16 -12.50
N ALA A 159 3.74 0.51 -11.85
CA ALA A 159 5.09 0.67 -12.38
C ALA A 159 5.78 -0.70 -12.57
N LEU A 160 5.66 -1.60 -11.59
CA LEU A 160 6.19 -2.96 -11.68
C LEU A 160 5.47 -3.78 -12.75
N ALA A 161 4.14 -3.80 -12.75
CA ALA A 161 3.33 -4.55 -13.72
C ALA A 161 3.66 -4.13 -15.15
N LEU A 162 3.73 -2.83 -15.43
CA LEU A 162 4.04 -2.29 -16.75
C LEU A 162 5.44 -2.71 -17.24
N VAL A 163 6.45 -2.62 -16.37
CA VAL A 163 7.82 -3.04 -16.70
C VAL A 163 7.89 -4.55 -16.87
N CYS A 164 7.17 -5.33 -16.08
CA CYS A 164 7.06 -6.78 -16.22
C CYS A 164 6.33 -7.21 -17.51
N GLY A 165 5.54 -6.32 -18.12
CA GLY A 165 4.88 -6.56 -19.40
C GLY A 165 3.39 -6.86 -19.31
N ASP A 166 2.77 -6.49 -18.20
CA ASP A 166 1.36 -6.69 -17.91
C ASP A 166 0.54 -5.45 -18.26
N ALA A 167 -0.76 -5.64 -18.47
CA ALA A 167 -1.74 -4.56 -18.52
C ALA A 167 -2.33 -4.34 -17.12
N VAL A 168 -2.72 -3.11 -16.81
CA VAL A 168 -3.18 -2.73 -15.48
C VAL A 168 -4.62 -2.23 -15.54
N ILE A 169 -5.47 -2.77 -14.67
CA ILE A 169 -6.80 -2.25 -14.39
C ILE A 169 -6.75 -1.69 -12.96
N TRP A 170 -7.12 -0.44 -12.78
CA TRP A 170 -7.19 0.21 -11.50
C TRP A 170 -8.62 0.42 -11.04
N LYS A 171 -8.99 -0.14 -9.90
CA LYS A 171 -10.22 0.16 -9.17
C LYS A 171 -9.87 0.92 -7.91
N PRO A 172 -9.93 2.27 -7.90
CA PRO A 172 -9.67 3.06 -6.72
C PRO A 172 -10.79 2.94 -5.68
N SER A 173 -10.53 3.46 -4.48
CA SER A 173 -11.62 3.66 -3.51
C SER A 173 -12.65 4.64 -4.06
N GLU A 174 -13.92 4.35 -3.82
CA GLU A 174 -15.03 5.25 -4.14
C GLU A 174 -15.00 6.57 -3.35
N LYS A 175 -14.15 6.66 -2.32
CA LYS A 175 -13.95 7.88 -1.52
C LYS A 175 -12.92 8.84 -2.11
N THR A 176 -12.11 8.38 -3.06
CA THR A 176 -11.02 9.19 -3.66
C THR A 176 -10.96 9.00 -5.19
N PRO A 177 -12.07 9.22 -5.91
CA PRO A 177 -12.14 8.96 -7.34
C PRO A 177 -11.48 10.05 -8.20
N LEU A 178 -11.43 11.30 -7.75
CA LEU A 178 -10.90 12.42 -8.55
C LEU A 178 -9.39 12.37 -8.71
N THR A 179 -8.66 11.99 -7.65
CA THR A 179 -7.20 11.78 -7.73
C THR A 179 -6.86 10.71 -8.76
N ALA A 180 -7.68 9.66 -8.87
CA ALA A 180 -7.49 8.61 -9.87
C ALA A 180 -7.67 9.13 -11.30
N GLU A 181 -8.68 10.00 -11.55
CA GLU A 181 -8.87 10.65 -12.84
C GLU A 181 -7.68 11.55 -13.21
N ALA A 182 -7.17 12.33 -12.24
CA ALA A 182 -5.99 13.17 -12.44
C ALA A 182 -4.76 12.33 -12.82
N VAL A 183 -4.51 11.23 -12.13
CA VAL A 183 -3.40 10.30 -12.46
C VAL A 183 -3.60 9.71 -13.85
N MET A 184 -4.81 9.31 -14.23
CA MET A 184 -5.08 8.78 -15.57
C MET A 184 -4.87 9.82 -16.67
N ALA A 185 -5.07 11.12 -16.39
CA ALA A 185 -4.68 12.17 -17.31
C ALA A 185 -3.16 12.20 -17.56
N LEU A 186 -2.35 12.02 -16.49
CA LEU A 186 -0.89 11.93 -16.61
C LEU A 186 -0.45 10.65 -17.34
N VAL A 187 -1.11 9.52 -17.09
CA VAL A 187 -0.87 8.27 -17.83
C VAL A 187 -1.14 8.46 -19.33
N ARG A 188 -2.23 9.15 -19.71
CA ARG A 188 -2.53 9.45 -21.12
C ARG A 188 -1.45 10.31 -21.76
N ARG A 189 -0.97 11.37 -21.09
CA ARG A 189 0.15 12.22 -21.57
C ARG A 189 1.43 11.41 -21.76
N ALA A 190 1.80 10.57 -20.79
CA ALA A 190 2.97 9.70 -20.88
C ALA A 190 2.85 8.72 -22.07
N ARG A 191 1.68 8.12 -22.27
CA ARG A 191 1.41 7.21 -23.39
C ARG A 191 1.51 7.92 -24.75
N GLU A 192 0.95 9.12 -24.88
CA GLU A 192 1.04 9.93 -26.10
C GLU A 192 2.49 10.25 -26.45
N ARG A 193 3.30 10.62 -25.47
CA ARG A 193 4.75 10.84 -25.63
C ARG A 193 5.49 9.56 -26.01
N PHE A 194 5.07 8.41 -25.50
CA PHE A 194 5.65 7.11 -25.84
C PHE A 194 5.35 6.69 -27.29
N GLY A 195 4.15 6.93 -27.78
CA GLY A 195 3.72 6.81 -29.15
C GLY A 195 3.00 5.51 -29.50
N ASP A 196 3.58 4.34 -29.21
CA ASP A 196 3.07 3.04 -29.68
C ASP A 196 2.56 2.10 -28.56
N ALA A 197 2.37 2.60 -27.35
CA ALA A 197 1.76 1.83 -26.26
C ALA A 197 0.25 1.60 -26.54
N PRO A 198 -0.27 0.38 -26.25
CA PRO A 198 -1.67 0.09 -26.41
C PRO A 198 -2.56 1.08 -25.64
N GLU A 199 -3.66 1.54 -26.23
CA GLU A 199 -4.55 2.51 -25.62
C GLU A 199 -5.11 2.04 -24.27
N SER A 200 -5.49 0.77 -24.19
CA SER A 200 -6.09 0.15 -22.98
C SER A 200 -5.07 -0.55 -22.08
N LEU A 201 -3.79 -0.15 -22.16
CA LEU A 201 -2.72 -0.75 -21.35
C LEU A 201 -2.90 -0.47 -19.85
N VAL A 202 -3.35 0.74 -19.52
CA VAL A 202 -3.74 1.15 -18.18
C VAL A 202 -5.16 1.65 -18.25
N GLN A 203 -6.04 1.09 -17.42
CA GLN A 203 -7.45 1.45 -17.39
C GLN A 203 -7.89 1.77 -15.97
N LEU A 204 -8.78 2.73 -15.84
CA LEU A 204 -9.45 3.10 -14.61
C LEU A 204 -10.90 2.61 -14.67
N VAL A 205 -11.36 1.93 -13.62
CA VAL A 205 -12.73 1.47 -13.45
C VAL A 205 -13.25 1.99 -12.12
N GLN A 206 -13.98 3.09 -12.18
CA GLN A 206 -14.64 3.70 -11.02
C GLN A 206 -15.86 2.88 -10.63
N GLY A 207 -16.21 2.93 -9.34
CA GLY A 207 -17.43 2.30 -8.84
C GLY A 207 -17.29 1.72 -7.44
N GLY A 208 -18.38 1.18 -6.94
CA GLY A 208 -18.51 0.61 -5.62
C GLY A 208 -17.97 -0.82 -5.50
N ARG A 209 -18.45 -1.49 -4.47
CA ARG A 209 -18.06 -2.86 -4.15
C ARG A 209 -18.43 -3.86 -5.24
N ASP A 210 -19.59 -3.74 -5.83
CA ASP A 210 -20.12 -4.60 -6.90
C ASP A 210 -19.18 -4.64 -8.12
N ILE A 211 -18.68 -3.48 -8.54
CA ILE A 211 -17.68 -3.35 -9.60
C ILE A 211 -16.37 -4.06 -9.22
N GLY A 212 -15.92 -3.85 -7.97
CA GLY A 212 -14.73 -4.54 -7.46
C GLY A 212 -14.89 -6.07 -7.47
N GLU A 213 -16.02 -6.58 -7.02
CA GLU A 213 -16.33 -8.01 -7.00
C GLU A 213 -16.39 -8.61 -8.41
N ALA A 214 -17.01 -7.89 -9.37
CA ALA A 214 -17.06 -8.34 -10.77
C ALA A 214 -15.67 -8.45 -11.39
N LEU A 215 -14.76 -7.50 -11.11
CA LEU A 215 -13.36 -7.55 -11.55
C LEU A 215 -12.60 -8.69 -10.86
N VAL A 216 -12.80 -8.92 -9.57
CA VAL A 216 -12.14 -10.01 -8.82
C VAL A 216 -12.49 -11.38 -9.38
N ASP A 217 -13.72 -11.56 -9.84
CA ASP A 217 -14.20 -12.84 -10.38
C ASP A 217 -13.78 -13.06 -11.84
N ASP A 218 -13.34 -12.04 -12.55
CA ASP A 218 -13.01 -12.15 -13.97
C ASP A 218 -11.75 -13.01 -14.20
N ARG A 219 -11.91 -14.11 -14.95
CA ARG A 219 -10.85 -15.08 -15.21
C ARG A 219 -9.72 -14.58 -16.11
N ARG A 220 -9.93 -13.45 -16.80
CA ARG A 220 -8.90 -12.80 -17.62
C ARG A 220 -7.86 -12.07 -16.77
N ILE A 221 -8.19 -11.75 -15.53
CA ILE A 221 -7.31 -11.05 -14.58
C ILE A 221 -6.43 -12.10 -13.88
N SER A 222 -5.13 -12.04 -14.12
CA SER A 222 -4.16 -13.03 -13.65
C SER A 222 -3.70 -12.79 -12.22
N LEU A 223 -3.61 -11.51 -11.80
CA LEU A 223 -3.24 -11.10 -10.45
C LEU A 223 -4.23 -10.05 -9.96
N VAL A 224 -4.71 -10.23 -8.73
CA VAL A 224 -5.43 -9.20 -7.97
C VAL A 224 -4.53 -8.72 -6.85
N SER A 225 -4.08 -7.46 -6.91
CA SER A 225 -3.46 -6.77 -5.78
C SER A 225 -4.52 -5.91 -5.12
N ALA A 226 -4.85 -6.21 -3.88
CA ALA A 226 -5.94 -5.56 -3.16
C ALA A 226 -5.46 -5.02 -1.81
N THR A 227 -5.54 -3.70 -1.66
CA THR A 227 -5.24 -2.97 -0.43
C THR A 227 -6.53 -2.48 0.20
N GLY A 228 -6.76 -2.83 1.47
CA GLY A 228 -7.97 -2.43 2.18
C GLY A 228 -8.14 -3.11 3.53
N SER A 229 -9.40 -3.30 3.96
CA SER A 229 -9.69 -3.90 5.26
C SER A 229 -9.48 -5.42 5.26
N THR A 230 -9.17 -6.00 6.43
CA THR A 230 -9.14 -7.46 6.63
C THR A 230 -10.47 -8.11 6.22
N ALA A 231 -11.61 -7.44 6.43
CA ALA A 231 -12.92 -7.93 5.98
C ALA A 231 -13.01 -8.05 4.45
N MET A 232 -12.46 -7.08 3.71
CA MET A 232 -12.35 -7.15 2.24
C MET A 232 -11.46 -8.33 1.82
N GLY A 233 -10.30 -8.48 2.45
CA GLY A 233 -9.36 -9.56 2.14
C GLY A 233 -9.96 -10.95 2.32
N ARG A 234 -10.78 -11.15 3.36
CA ARG A 234 -11.53 -12.40 3.62
C ARG A 234 -12.53 -12.74 2.51
N ILE A 235 -12.96 -11.75 1.73
CA ILE A 235 -13.85 -11.95 0.58
C ILE A 235 -13.02 -12.15 -0.69
N VAL A 236 -12.05 -11.29 -0.95
CA VAL A 236 -11.25 -11.29 -2.19
C VAL A 236 -10.38 -12.54 -2.31
N GLY A 237 -9.66 -12.90 -1.24
CA GLY A 237 -8.71 -14.02 -1.27
C GLY A 237 -9.34 -15.35 -1.72
N PRO A 238 -10.42 -15.83 -1.08
CA PRO A 238 -11.09 -17.08 -1.50
C PRO A 238 -11.66 -17.03 -2.93
N ARG A 239 -12.24 -15.89 -3.35
CA ARG A 239 -12.79 -15.72 -4.71
C ARG A 239 -11.71 -15.88 -5.78
N VAL A 240 -10.55 -15.23 -5.58
CA VAL A 240 -9.41 -15.38 -6.50
C VAL A 240 -8.87 -16.79 -6.50
N ALA A 241 -8.76 -17.44 -5.33
CA ALA A 241 -8.29 -18.80 -5.20
C ALA A 241 -9.20 -19.82 -5.90
N GLN A 242 -10.54 -19.65 -5.86
CA GLN A 242 -11.51 -20.51 -6.55
C GLN A 242 -11.30 -20.58 -8.07
N ARG A 243 -10.74 -19.53 -8.68
CA ARG A 243 -10.44 -19.49 -10.12
C ARG A 243 -8.96 -19.70 -10.44
N PHE A 244 -8.14 -20.12 -9.47
CA PHE A 244 -6.70 -20.31 -9.56
C PHE A 244 -5.93 -19.05 -9.99
N GLY A 245 -6.47 -17.85 -9.72
CA GLY A 245 -5.79 -16.56 -9.88
C GLY A 245 -4.74 -16.36 -8.80
N ARG A 246 -3.84 -15.43 -9.04
CA ARG A 246 -2.90 -14.97 -8.00
C ARG A 246 -3.49 -13.80 -7.24
N VAL A 247 -3.17 -13.70 -5.96
CA VAL A 247 -3.61 -12.62 -5.11
C VAL A 247 -2.44 -12.08 -4.29
N LEU A 248 -2.39 -10.76 -4.15
CA LEU A 248 -1.56 -10.03 -3.23
C LEU A 248 -2.51 -9.22 -2.36
N LEU A 249 -2.45 -9.39 -1.04
CA LEU A 249 -3.34 -8.73 -0.09
C LEU A 249 -2.50 -7.89 0.87
N GLU A 250 -2.80 -6.60 0.91
CA GLU A 250 -2.26 -5.64 1.87
C GLU A 250 -3.42 -5.08 2.69
N LEU A 251 -3.60 -5.63 3.88
CA LEU A 251 -4.79 -5.40 4.70
C LEU A 251 -4.45 -4.59 5.95
N GLY A 252 -5.36 -4.59 6.91
CA GLY A 252 -5.19 -3.87 8.17
C GLY A 252 -3.98 -4.31 8.99
N GLY A 253 -3.53 -3.41 9.86
CA GLY A 253 -2.42 -3.61 10.79
C GLY A 253 -2.84 -3.29 12.23
N ASN A 254 -2.14 -3.87 13.20
CA ASN A 254 -2.27 -3.53 14.61
C ASN A 254 -0.87 -3.36 15.21
N ASN A 255 -0.16 -2.38 14.66
CA ASN A 255 1.27 -2.24 14.80
C ASN A 255 1.69 -1.84 16.21
N ALA A 256 2.81 -2.40 16.66
CA ALA A 256 3.35 -2.10 17.97
C ALA A 256 4.72 -1.41 17.88
N MET A 257 5.02 -0.65 18.93
CA MET A 257 6.36 -0.11 19.20
C MET A 257 6.75 -0.51 20.60
N ILE A 258 7.87 -1.22 20.73
CA ILE A 258 8.50 -1.56 22.00
C ILE A 258 9.44 -0.42 22.38
N VAL A 259 9.35 0.09 23.62
CA VAL A 259 10.28 1.08 24.16
C VAL A 259 11.02 0.49 25.34
N ALA A 260 12.30 0.19 25.13
CA ALA A 260 13.20 -0.38 26.12
C ALA A 260 13.66 0.67 27.18
N PRO A 261 14.14 0.23 28.35
CA PRO A 261 14.65 1.15 29.37
C PRO A 261 15.88 1.95 28.90
N SER A 262 16.63 1.43 27.90
CA SER A 262 17.80 2.07 27.31
C SER A 262 17.46 3.07 26.19
N ALA A 263 16.18 3.15 25.77
CA ALA A 263 15.75 3.95 24.63
C ALA A 263 16.02 5.45 24.82
N ASP A 264 16.37 6.13 23.74
CA ASP A 264 16.30 7.59 23.67
C ASP A 264 14.82 8.00 23.66
N LEU A 265 14.32 8.46 24.82
CA LEU A 265 12.92 8.83 24.98
C LEU A 265 12.52 10.09 24.20
N GLU A 266 13.47 10.95 23.84
CA GLU A 266 13.17 12.11 23.00
C GLU A 266 12.90 11.68 21.56
N LEU A 267 13.79 10.86 21.01
CA LEU A 267 13.63 10.28 19.69
C LEU A 267 12.35 9.43 19.61
N ALA A 268 12.16 8.56 20.61
CA ALA A 268 10.96 7.69 20.69
C ALA A 268 9.66 8.52 20.73
N SER A 269 9.62 9.61 21.50
CA SER A 269 8.43 10.45 21.63
C SER A 269 8.02 11.09 20.28
N ARG A 270 8.99 11.55 19.49
CA ARG A 270 8.73 12.13 18.15
C ARG A 270 8.21 11.07 17.20
N ALA A 271 8.82 9.88 17.19
CA ALA A 271 8.41 8.76 16.36
C ALA A 271 7.01 8.26 16.74
N ILE A 272 6.69 8.17 18.03
CA ILE A 272 5.36 7.78 18.53
C ILE A 272 4.30 8.77 18.08
N LEU A 273 4.55 10.08 18.26
CA LEU A 273 3.61 11.14 17.88
C LEU A 273 3.25 11.02 16.39
N PHE A 274 4.25 10.98 15.52
CA PHE A 274 4.04 10.86 14.08
C PHE A 274 3.34 9.54 13.71
N SER A 275 3.80 8.42 14.25
CA SER A 275 3.28 7.10 13.88
C SER A 275 1.86 6.83 14.37
N ALA A 276 1.47 7.44 15.51
CA ALA A 276 0.13 7.25 16.07
C ALA A 276 -0.91 8.26 15.54
N ALA A 277 -0.47 9.48 15.18
CA ALA A 277 -1.38 10.58 14.87
C ALA A 277 -1.34 11.02 13.39
N GLY A 278 -0.29 10.70 12.64
CA GLY A 278 -0.19 11.02 11.21
C GLY A 278 -1.39 10.50 10.42
N THR A 279 -1.87 11.27 9.46
CA THR A 279 -3.10 10.98 8.68
C THR A 279 -4.32 10.68 9.56
N ALA A 280 -4.42 11.31 10.75
CA ALA A 280 -5.46 11.03 11.76
C ALA A 280 -5.53 9.54 12.13
N GLY A 281 -4.39 8.84 12.22
CA GLY A 281 -4.34 7.41 12.53
C GLY A 281 -4.87 6.47 11.43
N GLN A 282 -5.07 6.99 10.21
CA GLN A 282 -5.69 6.26 9.10
C GLN A 282 -4.63 5.65 8.14
N ARG A 283 -3.61 5.01 8.69
CA ARG A 283 -2.63 4.21 7.94
C ARG A 283 -2.67 2.76 8.39
N CYS A 284 -2.44 1.83 7.47
CA CYS A 284 -2.26 0.42 7.82
C CYS A 284 -1.07 0.21 8.77
N THR A 285 -0.04 1.07 8.68
CA THR A 285 1.16 1.08 9.54
C THR A 285 1.04 2.00 10.76
N THR A 286 -0.12 2.59 11.06
CA THR A 286 -0.31 3.43 12.27
C THR A 286 0.09 2.66 13.53
N LEU A 287 0.85 3.32 14.39
CA LEU A 287 1.18 2.81 15.72
C LEU A 287 -0.09 2.78 16.59
N ARG A 288 -0.54 1.59 16.96
CA ARG A 288 -1.74 1.38 17.78
C ARG A 288 -1.42 0.89 19.17
N ARG A 289 -0.33 0.15 19.35
CA ARG A 289 0.08 -0.44 20.62
C ARG A 289 1.48 0.01 20.98
N LEU A 290 1.60 0.83 22.04
CA LEU A 290 2.86 1.22 22.65
C LEU A 290 3.15 0.25 23.80
N ILE A 291 4.14 -0.61 23.64
CA ILE A 291 4.59 -1.60 24.60
C ILE A 291 5.82 -1.01 25.28
N VAL A 292 5.69 -0.50 26.50
CA VAL A 292 6.71 0.31 27.16
C VAL A 292 7.19 -0.34 28.44
N HIS A 293 8.51 -0.40 28.63
CA HIS A 293 9.09 -0.96 29.85
C HIS A 293 8.66 -0.16 31.09
N GLU A 294 8.24 -0.86 32.17
CA GLU A 294 7.66 -0.25 33.37
C GLU A 294 8.52 0.88 33.96
N ARG A 295 9.86 0.80 33.92
CA ARG A 295 10.77 1.82 34.46
C ARG A 295 10.68 3.18 33.75
N VAL A 296 10.28 3.22 32.50
CA VAL A 296 10.24 4.47 31.70
C VAL A 296 8.83 4.87 31.29
N ALA A 297 7.84 4.00 31.60
CA ALA A 297 6.45 4.16 31.14
C ALA A 297 5.82 5.48 31.61
N ASP A 298 5.90 5.80 32.91
CA ASP A 298 5.25 7.00 33.46
C ASP A 298 5.84 8.28 32.86
N ASN A 299 7.17 8.35 32.74
CA ASN A 299 7.85 9.49 32.14
C ASN A 299 7.45 9.65 30.66
N LEU A 300 7.50 8.55 29.89
CA LEU A 300 7.15 8.58 28.46
C LEU A 300 5.69 8.96 28.23
N VAL A 301 4.76 8.37 28.98
CA VAL A 301 3.32 8.67 28.85
C VAL A 301 3.02 10.11 29.23
N ALA A 302 3.60 10.64 30.31
CA ALA A 302 3.43 12.06 30.68
C ALA A 302 3.93 13.00 29.57
N ARG A 303 5.08 12.69 28.99
CA ARG A 303 5.66 13.43 27.85
C ARG A 303 4.75 13.37 26.62
N LEU A 304 4.26 12.19 26.26
CA LEU A 304 3.36 11.99 25.12
C LEU A 304 2.04 12.77 25.28
N ARG A 305 1.45 12.78 26.47
CA ARG A 305 0.25 13.56 26.75
C ARG A 305 0.49 15.05 26.50
N GLY A 306 1.65 15.57 26.93
CA GLY A 306 2.05 16.95 26.66
C GLY A 306 2.22 17.26 25.16
N LEU A 307 2.80 16.35 24.39
CA LEU A 307 2.96 16.49 22.95
C LEU A 307 1.62 16.41 22.21
N PHE A 308 0.79 15.42 22.53
CA PHE A 308 -0.52 15.24 21.88
C PHE A 308 -1.47 16.42 22.13
N ALA A 309 -1.36 17.06 23.30
CA ALA A 309 -2.14 18.25 23.60
C ALA A 309 -1.76 19.48 22.75
N GLN A 310 -0.52 19.55 22.27
CA GLN A 310 0.02 20.66 21.49
C GLN A 310 -0.17 20.51 19.98
N VAL A 311 -0.61 19.32 19.50
CA VAL A 311 -0.77 19.06 18.06
C VAL A 311 -1.86 19.96 17.49
N LYS A 312 -1.51 20.74 16.45
CA LYS A 312 -2.48 21.53 15.70
C LYS A 312 -3.33 20.60 14.81
N ILE A 313 -4.61 20.56 15.13
CA ILE A 313 -5.65 19.83 14.38
C ILE A 313 -6.48 20.86 13.64
N GLY A 314 -6.71 20.65 12.34
CA GLY A 314 -7.43 21.65 11.55
C GLY A 314 -7.46 21.36 10.07
N ASP A 315 -7.77 22.40 9.28
CA ASP A 315 -7.76 22.30 7.83
C ASP A 315 -6.38 21.79 7.35
N PRO A 316 -6.30 20.66 6.67
CA PRO A 316 -5.03 20.06 6.25
C PRO A 316 -4.28 20.89 5.20
N ARG A 317 -4.95 21.89 4.60
CA ARG A 317 -4.35 22.83 3.64
C ARG A 317 -3.57 23.97 4.32
N GLU A 318 -3.86 24.21 5.60
CA GLU A 318 -3.27 25.31 6.35
C GLU A 318 -1.86 24.99 6.84
N PRO A 319 -0.90 25.93 6.71
CA PRO A 319 0.44 25.74 7.24
C PRO A 319 0.46 25.45 8.74
N GLY A 320 1.28 24.48 9.13
CA GLY A 320 1.45 24.09 10.52
C GLY A 320 0.36 23.18 11.08
N THR A 321 -0.69 22.84 10.32
CA THR A 321 -1.61 21.76 10.65
C THR A 321 -0.85 20.43 10.56
N LEU A 322 -0.99 19.58 11.60
CA LEU A 322 -0.33 18.28 11.67
C LEU A 322 -1.32 17.12 11.53
N ILE A 323 -2.58 17.35 11.87
CA ILE A 323 -3.64 16.34 11.79
C ILE A 323 -4.86 16.96 11.10
N GLY A 324 -5.28 16.36 10.00
CA GLY A 324 -6.53 16.65 9.31
C GLY A 324 -7.71 15.87 9.89
N PRO A 325 -8.86 15.83 9.18
CA PRO A 325 -10.05 15.11 9.62
C PRO A 325 -9.93 13.58 9.41
N LEU A 326 -10.82 12.85 10.05
CA LEU A 326 -11.19 11.49 9.61
C LEU A 326 -11.89 11.57 8.27
N ILE A 327 -11.82 10.49 7.50
CA ILE A 327 -12.34 10.47 6.12
C ILE A 327 -13.84 10.72 6.02
N ASP A 328 -14.63 10.20 6.98
CA ASP A 328 -16.09 10.31 7.00
C ASP A 328 -16.68 10.01 8.37
N GLU A 329 -18.02 10.06 8.44
CA GLU A 329 -18.80 9.75 9.65
C GLU A 329 -18.61 8.30 10.12
N ALA A 330 -18.46 7.33 9.21
CA ALA A 330 -18.25 5.93 9.59
C ALA A 330 -16.93 5.73 10.32
N ALA A 331 -15.88 6.46 9.96
CA ALA A 331 -14.61 6.47 10.69
C ALA A 331 -14.76 7.11 12.08
N TRP A 332 -15.53 8.20 12.19
CA TRP A 332 -15.89 8.81 13.47
C TRP A 332 -16.66 7.84 14.37
N ASP A 333 -17.70 7.19 13.83
CA ASP A 333 -18.53 6.23 14.57
C ASP A 333 -17.71 5.03 15.07
N SER A 334 -16.76 4.57 14.26
CA SER A 334 -15.82 3.51 14.64
C SER A 334 -14.94 3.90 15.82
N MET A 335 -14.43 5.14 15.84
CA MET A 335 -13.65 5.67 16.96
C MET A 335 -14.52 5.85 18.22
N LYS A 336 -15.72 6.38 18.04
CA LYS A 336 -16.70 6.59 19.12
C LYS A 336 -17.15 5.27 19.75
N ALA A 337 -17.33 4.22 18.95
CA ALA A 337 -17.69 2.90 19.47
C ALA A 337 -16.61 2.31 20.41
N VAL A 338 -15.35 2.72 20.24
CA VAL A 338 -14.22 2.27 21.08
C VAL A 338 -14.04 3.16 22.31
N LEU A 339 -14.09 4.47 22.15
CA LEU A 339 -13.77 5.44 23.21
C LEU A 339 -14.99 5.88 24.03
N GLY A 340 -16.22 5.69 23.52
CA GLY A 340 -17.43 6.21 24.15
C GLY A 340 -17.34 7.73 24.35
N ASP A 341 -17.66 8.18 25.56
CA ASP A 341 -17.63 9.61 25.93
C ASP A 341 -16.20 10.19 26.07
N ALA A 342 -15.17 9.36 26.03
CA ALA A 342 -13.79 9.80 26.06
C ALA A 342 -13.27 10.32 24.70
N ILE A 343 -14.07 10.24 23.63
CA ILE A 343 -13.72 10.84 22.33
C ILE A 343 -13.78 12.38 22.43
N GLU A 344 -12.73 13.04 21.99
CA GLU A 344 -12.66 14.52 21.96
C GLU A 344 -12.78 15.01 20.51
N ARG A 345 -13.94 15.62 20.19
CA ARG A 345 -14.16 16.29 18.92
C ARG A 345 -13.49 17.67 18.95
N VAL A 346 -12.89 18.05 17.82
CA VAL A 346 -12.30 19.37 17.64
C VAL A 346 -13.14 20.13 16.62
N GLU A 347 -13.63 21.31 16.99
CA GLU A 347 -14.39 22.20 16.12
C GLU A 347 -13.40 23.04 15.26
N ALA A 348 -12.85 22.40 14.21
CA ALA A 348 -11.87 23.03 13.32
C ALA A 348 -12.51 23.62 12.05
N VAL A 349 -13.17 22.79 11.25
CA VAL A 349 -13.94 23.21 10.07
C VAL A 349 -15.31 22.55 10.15
N ALA A 350 -16.36 23.31 9.92
CA ALA A 350 -17.74 22.83 9.95
C ALA A 350 -17.95 21.74 8.88
N GLY A 351 -18.64 20.65 9.24
CA GLY A 351 -18.90 19.53 8.36
C GLY A 351 -17.85 18.41 8.38
N GLY A 352 -16.60 18.69 8.80
CA GLY A 352 -15.55 17.69 8.94
C GLY A 352 -15.56 16.95 10.28
N PHE A 353 -14.94 15.79 10.31
CA PHE A 353 -14.83 14.94 11.52
C PHE A 353 -13.42 15.04 12.11
N TYR A 354 -13.15 16.12 12.83
CA TYR A 354 -11.85 16.38 13.47
C TYR A 354 -11.83 15.80 14.89
N VAL A 355 -10.78 15.07 15.22
CA VAL A 355 -10.64 14.39 16.51
C VAL A 355 -9.27 14.62 17.13
N ARG A 356 -9.22 14.70 18.45
CA ARG A 356 -7.96 14.66 19.17
C ARG A 356 -7.47 13.21 19.29
N PRO A 357 -6.17 12.94 19.02
CA PRO A 357 -5.60 11.62 19.27
C PRO A 357 -5.72 11.21 20.75
N ALA A 358 -6.13 9.97 20.99
CA ALA A 358 -6.34 9.43 22.33
C ALA A 358 -5.18 8.53 22.78
N ILE A 359 -4.81 8.64 24.07
CA ILE A 359 -3.86 7.73 24.72
C ILE A 359 -4.62 6.95 25.81
N VAL A 360 -4.71 5.63 25.63
CA VAL A 360 -5.49 4.73 26.49
C VAL A 360 -4.57 3.73 27.17
N GLY A 361 -4.45 3.82 28.51
CA GLY A 361 -3.76 2.79 29.29
C GLY A 361 -4.59 1.51 29.37
N VAL A 362 -3.97 0.36 29.19
CA VAL A 362 -4.65 -0.94 29.27
C VAL A 362 -3.79 -1.95 30.04
N ASP A 363 -4.45 -2.83 30.80
CA ASP A 363 -3.77 -3.86 31.60
C ASP A 363 -3.41 -5.11 30.77
N GLY A 364 -3.93 -5.22 29.55
CA GLY A 364 -3.68 -6.36 28.68
C GLY A 364 -4.33 -6.20 27.30
N GLN A 365 -4.04 -7.15 26.43
CA GLN A 365 -4.54 -7.17 25.06
C GLN A 365 -5.86 -7.95 24.96
N ALA A 366 -6.97 -7.23 25.01
CA ALA A 366 -8.32 -7.79 24.88
C ALA A 366 -9.26 -6.84 24.14
N GLY A 367 -10.34 -7.35 23.60
CA GLY A 367 -11.42 -6.56 23.00
C GLY A 367 -10.95 -5.69 21.82
N SER A 368 -11.12 -4.38 21.97
CA SER A 368 -10.74 -3.39 20.94
C SER A 368 -9.25 -3.29 20.70
N VAL A 369 -8.40 -3.63 21.69
CA VAL A 369 -6.94 -3.62 21.54
C VAL A 369 -6.46 -4.63 20.49
N LEU A 370 -7.20 -5.73 20.29
CA LEU A 370 -6.88 -6.76 19.29
C LEU A 370 -7.41 -6.45 17.88
N LYS A 371 -8.24 -5.40 17.76
CA LYS A 371 -8.88 -5.01 16.50
C LYS A 371 -8.29 -3.70 15.98
N GLU A 372 -8.15 -3.60 14.69
CA GLU A 372 -7.82 -2.33 14.07
C GLU A 372 -9.00 -1.36 14.16
N THR A 373 -8.79 -0.22 14.85
CA THR A 373 -9.65 0.96 14.74
C THR A 373 -8.88 1.97 13.90
N PHE A 374 -9.36 2.25 12.70
CA PHE A 374 -8.65 3.09 11.73
C PHE A 374 -8.78 4.59 12.08
N ALA A 375 -8.32 4.92 13.29
CA ALA A 375 -8.44 6.23 13.94
C ALA A 375 -7.25 6.44 14.90
N PRO A 376 -6.97 7.67 15.37
CA PRO A 376 -5.79 7.98 16.17
C PRO A 376 -5.96 7.59 17.64
N ILE A 377 -5.95 6.28 17.92
CA ILE A 377 -6.01 5.70 19.26
C ILE A 377 -4.71 4.95 19.53
N LEU A 378 -3.99 5.35 20.59
CA LEU A 378 -2.77 4.71 21.05
C LEU A 378 -3.03 3.97 22.37
N TYR A 379 -2.98 2.64 22.33
CA TYR A 379 -3.04 1.81 23.54
C TYR A 379 -1.65 1.68 24.16
N VAL A 380 -1.56 1.85 25.48
CA VAL A 380 -0.31 1.75 26.24
C VAL A 380 -0.35 0.51 27.09
N LEU A 381 0.60 -0.41 26.84
CA LEU A 381 0.86 -1.63 27.59
C LEU A 381 2.21 -1.53 28.31
N ARG A 382 2.30 -2.14 29.47
CA ARG A 382 3.58 -2.21 30.21
C ARG A 382 4.18 -3.60 30.14
N TYR A 383 5.50 -3.67 30.16
CA TYR A 383 6.24 -4.94 30.20
C TYR A 383 7.44 -4.86 31.13
N ARG A 384 8.00 -6.00 31.52
CA ARG A 384 9.12 -6.13 32.45
C ARG A 384 10.39 -6.68 31.81
N ASP A 385 10.27 -7.62 30.88
CA ASP A 385 11.38 -8.21 30.16
C ASP A 385 11.09 -8.26 28.65
N LEU A 386 12.15 -8.37 27.86
CA LEU A 386 12.05 -8.29 26.39
C LEU A 386 11.22 -9.43 25.79
N ASP A 387 11.27 -10.64 26.35
CA ASP A 387 10.51 -11.78 25.83
C ASP A 387 9.00 -11.56 26.03
N GLU A 388 8.58 -10.95 27.14
CA GLU A 388 7.20 -10.49 27.35
C GLU A 388 6.80 -9.44 26.31
N ALA A 389 7.68 -8.45 26.03
CA ALA A 389 7.40 -7.42 25.05
C ALA A 389 7.24 -7.99 23.63
N ILE A 390 8.11 -8.92 23.24
CA ILE A 390 8.01 -9.62 21.95
C ILE A 390 6.75 -10.48 21.89
N ALA A 391 6.40 -11.17 22.96
CA ALA A 391 5.16 -11.94 23.01
C ALA A 391 3.92 -11.05 22.86
N LEU A 392 3.88 -9.90 23.53
CA LEU A 392 2.81 -8.89 23.35
C LEU A 392 2.78 -8.34 21.93
N ASN A 393 3.94 -8.07 21.31
CA ASN A 393 4.00 -7.63 19.92
C ASN A 393 3.31 -8.63 18.99
N ASN A 394 3.64 -9.91 19.14
CA ASN A 394 3.23 -11.00 18.24
C ASN A 394 1.80 -11.52 18.52
N ALA A 395 1.23 -11.26 19.72
CA ALA A 395 -0.07 -11.80 20.16
C ALA A 395 -1.28 -11.05 19.58
N VAL A 396 -1.23 -10.69 18.30
CA VAL A 396 -2.35 -10.11 17.55
C VAL A 396 -2.51 -10.83 16.21
N PRO A 397 -3.71 -10.83 15.63
CA PRO A 397 -3.96 -11.49 14.35
C PRO A 397 -3.19 -10.89 13.17
N GLN A 398 -2.82 -9.61 13.24
CA GLN A 398 -2.12 -8.88 12.17
C GLN A 398 -0.59 -8.99 12.35
N GLY A 399 0.15 -8.79 11.26
CA GLY A 399 1.61 -8.80 11.26
C GLY A 399 2.20 -7.91 10.16
N LEU A 400 1.73 -6.64 10.06
CA LEU A 400 2.24 -5.72 9.04
C LEU A 400 3.58 -5.13 9.46
N SER A 401 3.59 -4.35 10.54
CA SER A 401 4.75 -3.55 10.93
C SER A 401 4.90 -3.48 12.44
N SER A 402 6.15 -3.36 12.88
CA SER A 402 6.52 -3.19 14.29
C SER A 402 7.83 -2.44 14.43
N SER A 403 8.13 -1.94 15.62
CA SER A 403 9.43 -1.34 15.88
C SER A 403 9.87 -1.52 17.34
N ILE A 404 11.17 -1.36 17.58
CA ILE A 404 11.77 -1.28 18.91
C ILE A 404 12.65 -0.04 19.02
N PHE A 405 12.54 0.66 20.15
CA PHE A 405 13.48 1.73 20.53
C PHE A 405 14.39 1.22 21.66
N THR A 406 15.67 1.15 21.38
CA THR A 406 16.70 0.65 22.27
C THR A 406 18.07 1.16 21.85
N THR A 407 19.00 1.28 22.81
CA THR A 407 20.44 1.46 22.56
C THR A 407 21.24 0.19 22.83
N ASP A 408 20.57 -0.90 23.22
CA ASP A 408 21.21 -2.22 23.41
C ASP A 408 21.15 -3.01 22.09
N LEU A 409 22.32 -3.31 21.54
CA LEU A 409 22.46 -4.08 20.31
C LEU A 409 21.84 -5.48 20.43
N ARG A 410 21.90 -6.12 21.58
CA ARG A 410 21.35 -7.47 21.78
C ARG A 410 19.83 -7.48 21.76
N GLU A 411 19.20 -6.44 22.32
CA GLU A 411 17.75 -6.26 22.23
C GLU A 411 17.32 -6.04 20.77
N ALA A 412 18.04 -5.19 20.02
CA ALA A 412 17.78 -4.93 18.62
C ALA A 412 17.90 -6.20 17.75
N GLU A 413 19.01 -6.94 17.89
CA GLU A 413 19.24 -8.18 17.17
C GLU A 413 18.22 -9.27 17.54
N ARG A 414 17.86 -9.38 18.83
CA ARG A 414 16.84 -10.32 19.31
C ARG A 414 15.49 -9.99 18.69
N PHE A 415 15.09 -8.72 18.63
CA PHE A 415 13.83 -8.28 18.04
C PHE A 415 13.74 -8.56 16.54
N MET A 416 14.84 -8.40 15.79
CA MET A 416 14.90 -8.66 14.35
C MET A 416 15.14 -10.15 14.00
N SER A 417 15.45 -11.00 14.99
CA SER A 417 15.72 -12.43 14.74
C SER A 417 14.45 -13.22 14.44
N ALA A 418 14.59 -14.47 14.01
CA ALA A 418 13.48 -15.39 13.79
C ALA A 418 12.62 -15.67 15.05
N ALA A 419 13.12 -15.36 16.24
CA ALA A 419 12.40 -15.46 17.51
C ALA A 419 11.95 -14.08 18.02
N GLY A 420 12.05 -13.06 17.22
CA GLY A 420 11.63 -11.70 17.51
C GLY A 420 10.26 -11.35 16.93
N SER A 421 10.18 -10.20 16.26
CA SER A 421 8.92 -9.75 15.62
C SER A 421 8.51 -10.69 14.48
N ASP A 422 7.23 -11.02 14.44
CA ASP A 422 6.58 -11.81 13.37
C ASP A 422 5.96 -10.95 12.26
N CYS A 423 6.27 -9.65 12.23
CA CYS A 423 5.77 -8.72 11.23
C CYS A 423 6.63 -8.75 9.95
N GLY A 424 6.01 -8.36 8.83
CA GLY A 424 6.73 -8.17 7.57
C GLY A 424 7.73 -7.02 7.60
N ILE A 425 7.51 -6.02 8.46
CA ILE A 425 8.40 -4.88 8.70
C ILE A 425 8.76 -4.83 10.18
N ALA A 426 10.06 -4.87 10.50
CA ALA A 426 10.59 -4.78 11.85
C ALA A 426 11.71 -3.74 11.90
N ASN A 427 11.45 -2.59 12.53
CA ASN A 427 12.35 -1.45 12.55
C ASN A 427 13.04 -1.25 13.90
N VAL A 428 14.21 -0.64 13.90
CA VAL A 428 14.94 -0.26 15.12
C VAL A 428 15.19 1.24 15.14
N ASN A 429 14.80 1.91 16.23
CA ASN A 429 14.95 3.35 16.45
C ASN A 429 14.32 4.24 15.37
N ILE A 430 13.31 3.72 14.68
CA ILE A 430 12.40 4.43 13.80
C ILE A 430 10.98 3.87 14.01
N GLY A 431 9.94 4.64 13.70
CA GLY A 431 8.56 4.19 13.87
C GLY A 431 8.14 3.07 12.91
N PRO A 432 7.00 2.40 13.19
CA PRO A 432 6.48 1.34 12.30
C PRO A 432 5.92 1.89 10.98
N SER A 433 5.70 3.21 10.85
CA SER A 433 5.05 3.86 9.71
C SER A 433 6.02 4.26 8.59
N GLY A 434 7.19 3.69 8.50
CA GLY A 434 8.18 3.99 7.46
C GLY A 434 8.28 2.87 6.45
N ALA A 435 8.01 3.15 5.18
CA ALA A 435 8.35 2.28 4.06
C ALA A 435 9.25 3.06 3.10
N GLU A 436 10.28 2.41 2.60
CA GLU A 436 11.17 2.96 1.57
C GLU A 436 11.02 2.16 0.29
N ILE A 437 11.03 2.85 -0.86
CA ILE A 437 10.77 2.23 -2.17
C ILE A 437 11.75 1.09 -2.50
N GLY A 438 12.97 1.13 -2.01
CA GLY A 438 13.95 0.06 -2.23
C GLY A 438 13.61 -1.27 -1.53
N GLY A 439 12.80 -1.26 -0.48
CA GLY A 439 12.36 -2.41 0.27
C GLY A 439 11.06 -3.01 -0.25
N ALA A 440 10.85 -4.31 -0.03
CA ALA A 440 9.57 -4.95 -0.26
C ALA A 440 8.61 -4.59 0.89
N PHE A 441 7.43 -4.07 0.55
CA PHE A 441 6.39 -3.73 1.51
C PHE A 441 5.37 -4.86 1.60
N GLY A 442 4.95 -5.20 2.81
CA GLY A 442 3.87 -6.15 3.06
C GLY A 442 3.96 -6.82 4.42
N GLY A 443 2.90 -7.51 4.79
CA GLY A 443 2.73 -8.13 6.09
C GLY A 443 2.52 -9.63 6.06
N GLU A 444 2.33 -10.15 7.26
CA GLU A 444 2.08 -11.56 7.55
C GLU A 444 0.73 -11.73 8.27
N LYS A 445 0.29 -12.96 8.46
CA LYS A 445 -0.94 -13.32 9.18
C LYS A 445 -2.19 -12.69 8.54
N GLU A 446 -3.08 -12.08 9.35
CA GLU A 446 -4.32 -11.46 8.84
C GLU A 446 -4.10 -10.12 8.10
N THR A 447 -2.86 -9.63 8.04
CA THR A 447 -2.51 -8.53 7.13
C THR A 447 -2.54 -8.99 5.67
N GLY A 448 -2.47 -10.28 5.41
CA GLY A 448 -2.54 -10.85 4.07
C GLY A 448 -1.24 -11.53 3.67
N GLY A 449 -0.76 -11.25 2.48
CA GLY A 449 0.47 -11.85 1.96
C GLY A 449 0.84 -11.40 0.57
N GLY A 450 2.06 -11.66 0.22
CA GLY A 450 2.73 -11.08 -0.93
C GLY A 450 3.60 -9.91 -0.52
N ARG A 451 4.16 -9.22 -1.50
CA ARG A 451 4.93 -7.98 -1.27
C ARG A 451 4.70 -7.02 -2.43
N GLU A 452 4.66 -5.75 -2.11
CA GLU A 452 4.56 -4.62 -3.03
C GLU A 452 5.85 -3.80 -3.04
N SER A 453 5.88 -2.75 -3.86
CA SER A 453 6.96 -1.77 -3.91
C SER A 453 8.29 -2.38 -4.41
N GLY A 454 9.38 -2.27 -3.64
CA GLY A 454 10.73 -2.56 -4.10
C GLY A 454 11.20 -4.01 -4.01
N SER A 455 12.52 -4.15 -3.96
CA SER A 455 13.21 -5.44 -3.84
C SER A 455 12.80 -6.43 -4.94
N ASP A 456 12.35 -7.62 -4.58
CA ASP A 456 11.94 -8.68 -5.50
C ASP A 456 10.42 -8.78 -5.70
N SER A 457 9.64 -7.78 -5.28
CA SER A 457 8.18 -7.72 -5.42
C SER A 457 7.72 -7.88 -6.87
N TRP A 458 8.55 -7.48 -7.84
CA TRP A 458 8.29 -7.66 -9.27
C TRP A 458 7.99 -9.12 -9.67
N ARG A 459 8.47 -10.10 -8.90
CA ARG A 459 8.21 -11.53 -9.16
C ARG A 459 6.73 -11.90 -9.04
N ALA A 460 5.94 -11.15 -8.29
CA ALA A 460 4.50 -11.35 -8.21
C ALA A 460 3.79 -11.10 -9.55
N TYR A 461 4.34 -10.20 -10.37
CA TYR A 461 3.82 -9.77 -11.67
C TYR A 461 4.34 -10.63 -12.84
N MET A 462 5.11 -11.67 -12.56
CA MET A 462 5.69 -12.52 -13.61
C MET A 462 5.45 -14.00 -13.33
N ARG A 463 5.42 -14.80 -14.38
CA ARG A 463 5.42 -16.27 -14.28
C ARG A 463 6.83 -16.80 -14.49
N ARG A 464 7.30 -17.64 -13.60
CA ARG A 464 8.55 -18.36 -13.74
C ARG A 464 8.36 -19.59 -14.61
N GLN A 465 9.25 -19.80 -15.55
CA GLN A 465 9.28 -20.95 -16.45
C GLN A 465 10.65 -21.61 -16.40
N THR A 466 10.68 -22.92 -16.11
CA THR A 466 11.89 -23.73 -16.22
C THR A 466 11.99 -24.30 -17.63
N ASN A 467 13.17 -24.13 -18.25
CA ASN A 467 13.46 -24.59 -19.60
C ASN A 467 14.66 -25.54 -19.57
N THR A 468 14.59 -26.60 -20.38
CA THR A 468 15.72 -27.50 -20.62
C THR A 468 15.93 -27.61 -22.13
N ILE A 469 17.16 -27.38 -22.57
CA ILE A 469 17.56 -27.51 -23.98
C ILE A 469 18.53 -28.68 -24.08
N ASN A 470 18.15 -29.66 -24.88
CA ASN A 470 19.04 -30.72 -25.32
C ASN A 470 19.76 -30.24 -26.63
N TYR A 471 21.07 -30.08 -26.58
CA TYR A 471 21.90 -29.73 -27.76
C TYR A 471 22.75 -30.92 -28.24
N GLY A 472 22.50 -32.11 -27.73
CA GLY A 472 23.08 -33.38 -28.21
C GLY A 472 22.12 -34.16 -29.10
N SER A 473 22.58 -35.32 -29.54
CA SER A 473 21.81 -36.26 -30.37
C SER A 473 21.15 -37.36 -29.54
N ASP A 474 21.54 -37.50 -28.27
CA ASP A 474 21.02 -38.55 -27.38
C ASP A 474 19.83 -38.03 -26.57
N LEU A 475 18.88 -38.96 -26.29
CA LEU A 475 17.75 -38.65 -25.41
C LEU A 475 17.88 -39.49 -24.13
N PRO A 476 18.67 -39.05 -23.14
CA PRO A 476 18.77 -39.75 -21.86
C PRO A 476 17.48 -39.58 -21.08
N LEU A 477 16.73 -40.70 -20.97
CA LEU A 477 15.50 -40.72 -20.17
C LEU A 477 15.83 -40.83 -18.67
N ALA A 478 14.94 -40.32 -17.84
CA ALA A 478 15.08 -40.40 -16.39
C ALA A 478 15.11 -41.89 -15.95
N GLN A 479 15.88 -42.19 -14.89
CA GLN A 479 15.97 -43.50 -14.26
C GLN A 479 16.49 -44.62 -15.20
N GLY A 480 17.18 -44.27 -16.28
CA GLY A 480 17.76 -45.28 -17.21
C GLY A 480 16.74 -46.05 -18.01
N ILE A 481 15.51 -45.59 -18.12
CA ILE A 481 14.47 -46.23 -18.95
C ILE A 481 14.89 -46.15 -20.40
N ARG A 482 14.78 -47.29 -21.11
CA ARG A 482 15.00 -47.40 -22.55
C ARG A 482 13.70 -47.84 -23.24
N PHE A 483 13.36 -47.13 -24.29
CA PHE A 483 12.27 -47.55 -25.17
C PHE A 483 12.93 -48.14 -26.43
N ASP A 484 13.08 -49.46 -26.46
CA ASP A 484 13.59 -50.20 -27.62
C ASP A 484 12.46 -50.42 -28.63
N VAL A 485 11.96 -49.34 -29.20
CA VAL A 485 10.97 -49.38 -30.30
C VAL A 485 11.72 -48.93 -31.58
N ALA A 486 11.61 -49.73 -32.60
CA ALA A 486 12.14 -49.36 -33.92
C ALA A 486 11.37 -48.12 -34.45
N PRO A 487 12.04 -47.13 -35.11
CA PRO A 487 11.38 -45.99 -35.67
C PRO A 487 10.41 -46.32 -36.80
#